data_676a8d5b381c25d3db06500ffb74b99e
#
_entry.id   676a8d5b381c25d3db06500ffb74b99e
#
_cell.length_a   1.000
_cell.length_b   1.000
_cell.length_c   1.000
_cell.angle_alpha   90.00
_cell.angle_beta   90.00
_cell.angle_gamma   90.00
#
_symmetry.space_group_name_H-M   'P 1'
#
loop_
_entity.id
_entity.type
_entity.pdbx_description
1 polymer ?
#
loop_
_entity_poly.entity_id
_entity_poly.type
_entity_poly.pdbx_seq_one_letter_code
_entity_poly.pdbx_strand_id
1 'polypeptide(L)'
;MTFRHSKIVCTIGPATSTAGMIERLIEAGMDVARLNFSHGAHAEHAAWIALLRDAAMKHQKPIAIIADLQGPKIRTGPLVGKTPVELKAGQRFVITTAKLMGDANRVSTTFRPLPREVHRGNRILLSDGLIELRVMQVLGEKVVTEVVNGGVLGEHKGINLPGVQLRVPALTAKDRADLAFALKEGVNYVAVSFVRHAEDVVLAKSLIRRAGFDTPVIAKLEKPEAIDNLDAILRVADGVMVARGDLGVEMSPERVPVVQKMIIARAREARRPVITATQMLESMTQNPRPTRAEASDVANAIFDGSDAVMLSAETASGNYPVEAVSMMARIIEDAEANITDFPRPSMQEKLKVAETVAELVCHASRELHMRLIAVFTHSGFTARLVSRYRPLVPIVAFTPEAETRRRMALVWGVTARGIADVKKVDGLAEIAEQRLLEEKLVKKGDVIGIVAGTPMGIRGTTNFMKFHVVG
;
A
#
# COMPACT_ATOMS: atom_id res chain seq x y z
N MET A 1 -2.31 -22.86 14.74
CA MET A 1 -2.15 -21.45 14.32
C MET A 1 -2.88 -21.30 13.01
N THR A 2 -3.88 -20.45 12.96
CA THR A 2 -4.48 -20.00 11.70
C THR A 2 -3.43 -19.15 10.96
N PHE A 3 -3.14 -19.49 9.73
CA PHE A 3 -2.17 -18.76 8.91
C PHE A 3 -2.95 -17.73 8.07
N ARG A 4 -2.62 -16.47 8.25
CA ARG A 4 -3.21 -15.37 7.50
C ARG A 4 -2.38 -15.08 6.25
N HIS A 5 -2.98 -15.09 5.08
CA HIS A 5 -2.31 -14.85 3.80
C HIS A 5 -2.20 -13.35 3.48
N SER A 6 -3.31 -12.61 3.58
CA SER A 6 -3.34 -11.17 3.30
C SER A 6 -2.63 -10.39 4.40
N LYS A 7 -1.95 -9.32 4.02
CA LYS A 7 -1.08 -8.54 4.90
C LYS A 7 -1.80 -7.33 5.48
N ILE A 8 -1.36 -6.89 6.67
CA ILE A 8 -1.87 -5.68 7.31
C ILE A 8 -0.80 -4.60 7.27
N VAL A 9 -1.13 -3.47 6.66
CA VAL A 9 -0.32 -2.25 6.66
C VAL A 9 -0.86 -1.31 7.74
N CYS A 10 -0.01 -0.90 8.69
CA CYS A 10 -0.39 0.05 9.74
C CYS A 10 0.37 1.36 9.54
N THR A 11 -0.34 2.48 9.56
CA THR A 11 0.29 3.80 9.57
C THR A 11 0.79 4.11 10.98
N ILE A 12 2.07 4.41 11.09
CA ILE A 12 2.68 4.86 12.36
C ILE A 12 2.46 6.36 12.49
N GLY A 13 2.10 6.78 13.69
CA GLY A 13 1.84 8.18 14.02
C GLY A 13 1.81 8.40 15.54
N PRO A 14 1.30 9.56 16.01
CA PRO A 14 1.34 9.92 17.42
C PRO A 14 0.80 8.86 18.38
N ALA A 15 -0.28 8.14 18.00
CA ALA A 15 -0.89 7.10 18.83
C ALA A 15 -0.03 5.82 18.94
N THR A 16 0.93 5.63 18.03
CA THR A 16 1.71 4.38 17.89
C THR A 16 3.21 4.61 17.84
N SER A 17 3.70 5.74 18.34
CA SER A 17 5.09 6.19 18.27
C SER A 17 6.02 5.63 19.37
N THR A 18 5.53 4.77 20.27
CA THR A 18 6.32 4.19 21.37
C THR A 18 6.72 2.74 21.08
N ALA A 19 7.86 2.29 21.62
CA ALA A 19 8.34 0.91 21.47
C ALA A 19 7.27 -0.13 21.87
N GLY A 20 6.67 0.03 23.05
CA GLY A 20 5.66 -0.90 23.55
C GLY A 20 4.40 -0.94 22.68
N MET A 21 4.00 0.18 22.06
CA MET A 21 2.86 0.20 21.18
C MET A 21 3.19 -0.48 19.84
N ILE A 22 4.39 -0.25 19.28
CA ILE A 22 4.85 -0.93 18.05
C ILE A 22 4.90 -2.45 18.27
N GLU A 23 5.41 -2.92 19.42
CA GLU A 23 5.43 -4.34 19.77
C GLU A 23 4.00 -4.92 19.80
N ARG A 24 3.06 -4.24 20.46
CA ARG A 24 1.65 -4.65 20.49
C ARG A 24 1.00 -4.69 19.11
N LEU A 25 1.34 -3.76 18.19
CA LEU A 25 0.85 -3.80 16.82
C LEU A 25 1.40 -5.03 16.05
N ILE A 26 2.68 -5.37 16.26
CA ILE A 26 3.29 -6.57 15.67
C ILE A 26 2.59 -7.84 16.16
N GLU A 27 2.34 -7.93 17.45
CA GLU A 27 1.61 -9.05 18.08
C GLU A 27 0.17 -9.15 17.57
N ALA A 28 -0.52 -8.00 17.42
CA ALA A 28 -1.88 -7.93 16.91
C ALA A 28 -2.00 -8.31 15.42
N GLY A 29 -0.89 -8.32 14.67
CA GLY A 29 -0.87 -8.78 13.27
C GLY A 29 -0.27 -7.83 12.25
N MET A 30 0.33 -6.70 12.63
CA MET A 30 1.00 -5.80 11.69
C MET A 30 2.11 -6.54 10.92
N ASP A 31 2.12 -6.43 9.59
CA ASP A 31 3.16 -6.97 8.71
C ASP A 31 4.01 -5.86 8.09
N VAL A 32 3.40 -4.70 7.86
CA VAL A 32 4.02 -3.56 7.18
C VAL A 32 3.72 -2.28 7.94
N ALA A 33 4.73 -1.47 8.17
CA ALA A 33 4.59 -0.13 8.71
C ALA A 33 4.62 0.90 7.59
N ARG A 34 3.64 1.81 7.55
CA ARG A 34 3.61 2.95 6.64
C ARG A 34 3.99 4.22 7.40
N LEU A 35 4.96 4.96 6.85
CA LEU A 35 5.36 6.29 7.32
C LEU A 35 4.82 7.33 6.34
N ASN A 36 3.89 8.18 6.82
CA ASN A 36 3.26 9.20 5.98
C ASN A 36 4.07 10.50 6.00
N PHE A 37 4.84 10.76 4.97
CA PHE A 37 5.68 11.96 4.84
C PHE A 37 4.89 13.27 4.57
N SER A 38 3.56 13.22 4.54
CA SER A 38 2.74 14.43 4.58
C SER A 38 2.77 15.12 5.95
N HIS A 39 3.18 14.39 7.00
CA HIS A 39 3.22 14.81 8.40
C HIS A 39 4.55 14.38 9.04
N GLY A 40 4.90 15.02 10.15
CA GLY A 40 6.11 14.70 10.89
C GLY A 40 7.40 15.26 10.29
N ALA A 41 8.44 15.32 11.09
CA ALA A 41 9.80 15.70 10.70
C ALA A 41 10.65 14.44 10.40
N HIS A 42 11.73 14.60 9.62
CA HIS A 42 12.66 13.50 9.33
C HIS A 42 13.20 12.83 10.61
N ALA A 43 13.47 13.61 11.66
CA ALA A 43 13.96 13.07 12.95
C ALA A 43 12.93 12.12 13.61
N GLU A 44 11.64 12.44 13.53
CA GLU A 44 10.56 11.58 14.07
C GLU A 44 10.47 10.28 13.27
N HIS A 45 10.52 10.38 11.92
CA HIS A 45 10.51 9.21 11.05
C HIS A 45 11.73 8.31 11.29
N ALA A 46 12.93 8.87 11.49
CA ALA A 46 14.14 8.11 11.84
C ALA A 46 13.96 7.34 13.15
N ALA A 47 13.42 8.02 14.19
CA ALA A 47 13.16 7.38 15.48
C ALA A 47 12.15 6.22 15.34
N TRP A 48 11.07 6.40 14.59
CA TRP A 48 10.08 5.32 14.35
C TRP A 48 10.68 4.15 13.56
N ILE A 49 11.55 4.43 12.55
CA ILE A 49 12.25 3.37 11.80
C ILE A 49 13.13 2.54 12.75
N ALA A 50 13.89 3.17 13.63
CA ALA A 50 14.72 2.48 14.61
C ALA A 50 13.87 1.58 15.53
N LEU A 51 12.80 2.12 16.13
CA LEU A 51 11.90 1.35 16.98
C LEU A 51 11.25 0.16 16.24
N LEU A 52 10.85 0.34 14.98
CA LEU A 52 10.29 -0.73 14.15
C LEU A 52 11.32 -1.84 13.88
N ARG A 53 12.59 -1.48 13.64
CA ARG A 53 13.66 -2.45 13.41
C ARG A 53 13.99 -3.25 14.69
N ASP A 54 14.04 -2.58 15.83
CA ASP A 54 14.29 -3.22 17.13
C ASP A 54 13.13 -4.16 17.51
N ALA A 55 11.89 -3.71 17.39
CA ALA A 55 10.72 -4.55 17.67
C ALA A 55 10.64 -5.76 16.71
N ALA A 56 10.90 -5.57 15.41
CA ALA A 56 10.94 -6.67 14.44
C ALA A 56 12.00 -7.73 14.78
N MET A 57 13.15 -7.31 15.29
CA MET A 57 14.24 -8.17 15.74
C MET A 57 13.84 -8.95 17.00
N LYS A 58 13.29 -8.26 18.01
CA LYS A 58 12.80 -8.85 19.26
C LYS A 58 11.73 -9.93 19.03
N HIS A 59 10.77 -9.66 18.16
CA HIS A 59 9.69 -10.60 17.82
C HIS A 59 10.06 -11.60 16.73
N GLN A 60 11.29 -11.56 16.20
CA GLN A 60 11.75 -12.42 15.09
C GLN A 60 10.80 -12.39 13.88
N LYS A 61 10.07 -11.30 13.72
CA LYS A 61 9.08 -11.09 12.64
C LYS A 61 9.58 -10.00 11.70
N PRO A 62 9.88 -10.29 10.42
CA PRO A 62 10.27 -9.25 9.48
C PRO A 62 9.11 -8.28 9.24
N ILE A 63 9.38 -6.99 9.41
CA ILE A 63 8.45 -5.90 9.13
C ILE A 63 8.98 -5.09 7.96
N ALA A 64 8.18 -4.92 6.91
CA ALA A 64 8.49 -3.99 5.84
C ALA A 64 8.12 -2.55 6.25
N ILE A 65 8.87 -1.56 5.75
CA ILE A 65 8.58 -0.14 5.96
C ILE A 65 8.32 0.51 4.61
N ILE A 66 7.19 1.20 4.49
CA ILE A 66 6.80 1.99 3.32
C ILE A 66 6.99 3.47 3.66
N ALA A 67 7.81 4.19 2.89
CA ALA A 67 7.80 5.65 2.87
C ALA A 67 6.74 6.12 1.88
N ASP A 68 5.69 6.77 2.37
CA ASP A 68 4.59 7.30 1.56
C ASP A 68 4.80 8.80 1.35
N LEU A 69 5.25 9.17 0.15
CA LEU A 69 5.56 10.55 -0.23
C LEU A 69 4.28 11.38 -0.39
N GLN A 70 4.35 12.65 0.00
CA GLN A 70 3.20 13.55 0.01
C GLN A 70 2.60 13.79 -1.38
N GLY A 71 3.46 13.94 -2.40
CA GLY A 71 3.05 14.37 -3.72
C GLY A 71 2.63 15.85 -3.81
N PRO A 72 2.14 16.29 -4.96
CA PRO A 72 1.75 17.69 -5.21
C PRO A 72 0.39 18.05 -4.60
N LYS A 73 0.23 17.88 -3.27
CA LYS A 73 -1.02 18.19 -2.59
C LYS A 73 -1.31 19.70 -2.59
N ILE A 74 -2.43 20.07 -3.19
CA ILE A 74 -2.92 21.46 -3.21
C ILE A 74 -3.69 21.74 -1.93
N ARG A 75 -3.44 22.89 -1.28
CA ARG A 75 -4.09 23.24 -0.02
C ARG A 75 -4.54 24.69 -0.02
N THR A 76 -5.56 24.99 0.80
CA THR A 76 -5.89 26.36 1.20
C THR A 76 -4.81 26.92 2.11
N GLY A 77 -4.74 28.25 2.20
CA GLY A 77 -3.87 28.97 3.11
C GLY A 77 -4.46 29.09 4.53
N PRO A 78 -3.82 29.92 5.37
CA PRO A 78 -4.27 30.20 6.73
C PRO A 78 -5.53 31.08 6.76
N LEU A 79 -6.24 31.05 7.89
CA LEU A 79 -7.42 31.86 8.17
C LEU A 79 -7.15 32.89 9.28
N VAL A 80 -7.90 34.00 9.26
CA VAL A 80 -7.83 35.00 10.32
C VAL A 80 -8.16 34.40 11.67
N GLY A 81 -7.28 34.60 12.65
CA GLY A 81 -7.45 34.07 14.00
C GLY A 81 -7.42 32.54 14.10
N LYS A 82 -7.03 31.82 13.04
CA LYS A 82 -7.09 30.35 12.95
C LYS A 82 -8.51 29.78 13.15
N THR A 83 -9.53 30.64 13.05
CA THR A 83 -10.92 30.26 13.27
C THR A 83 -11.53 29.72 11.98
N PRO A 84 -12.11 28.50 12.00
CA PRO A 84 -12.83 27.97 10.86
C PRO A 84 -13.99 28.89 10.46
N VAL A 85 -14.24 28.97 9.15
CA VAL A 85 -15.30 29.84 8.59
C VAL A 85 -16.39 28.99 7.96
N GLU A 86 -17.64 29.40 8.15
CA GLU A 86 -18.80 28.74 7.53
C GLU A 86 -19.01 29.33 6.11
N LEU A 87 -19.07 28.47 5.10
CA LEU A 87 -19.43 28.80 3.75
C LEU A 87 -20.88 28.35 3.47
N LYS A 88 -21.70 29.24 2.94
CA LYS A 88 -23.13 28.96 2.67
C LYS A 88 -23.39 28.74 1.18
N ALA A 89 -24.26 27.83 0.83
CA ALA A 89 -24.66 27.59 -0.55
C ALA A 89 -25.18 28.88 -1.22
N GLY A 90 -24.83 29.10 -2.50
CA GLY A 90 -25.11 30.33 -3.25
C GLY A 90 -24.15 31.48 -2.97
N GLN A 91 -23.30 31.38 -1.94
CA GLN A 91 -22.34 32.43 -1.59
C GLN A 91 -21.23 32.51 -2.65
N ARG A 92 -20.81 33.76 -2.96
CA ARG A 92 -19.57 34.01 -3.72
C ARG A 92 -18.36 33.80 -2.82
N PHE A 93 -17.40 33.00 -3.28
CA PHE A 93 -16.14 32.73 -2.57
C PHE A 93 -14.96 32.85 -3.52
N VAL A 94 -13.83 33.39 -3.06
CA VAL A 94 -12.67 33.63 -3.92
C VAL A 94 -11.47 32.83 -3.43
N ILE A 95 -10.88 32.03 -4.32
CA ILE A 95 -9.56 31.41 -4.08
C ILE A 95 -8.52 32.24 -4.83
N THR A 96 -7.44 32.62 -4.15
CA THR A 96 -6.39 33.48 -4.75
C THR A 96 -5.00 32.91 -4.51
N THR A 97 -4.08 33.19 -5.44
CA THR A 97 -2.66 32.84 -5.30
C THR A 97 -1.86 33.92 -4.55
N ALA A 98 -2.48 35.08 -4.29
CA ALA A 98 -1.89 36.12 -3.42
C ALA A 98 -1.85 35.61 -1.98
N LYS A 99 -0.74 35.88 -1.28
CA LYS A 99 -0.61 35.54 0.14
C LYS A 99 -1.51 36.46 0.97
N LEU A 100 -2.48 35.87 1.66
CA LEU A 100 -3.37 36.54 2.59
C LEU A 100 -3.88 35.59 3.68
N MET A 101 -4.34 36.17 4.77
CA MET A 101 -5.19 35.49 5.75
C MET A 101 -6.61 35.40 5.19
N GLY A 102 -7.17 34.22 5.10
CA GLY A 102 -8.50 33.97 4.56
C GLY A 102 -9.62 34.32 5.55
N ASP A 103 -10.82 34.46 5.03
CA ASP A 103 -12.05 34.77 5.77
C ASP A 103 -13.25 34.06 5.11
N ALA A 104 -14.48 34.38 5.50
CA ALA A 104 -15.68 33.80 4.91
C ALA A 104 -15.88 34.14 3.42
N ASN A 105 -15.14 35.06 2.83
CA ASN A 105 -15.30 35.52 1.45
C ASN A 105 -14.16 35.04 0.54
N ARG A 106 -12.99 34.75 1.11
CA ARG A 106 -11.80 34.41 0.33
C ARG A 106 -10.78 33.61 1.12
N VAL A 107 -9.94 32.84 0.40
CA VAL A 107 -8.80 32.11 0.96
C VAL A 107 -7.64 32.10 -0.05
N SER A 108 -6.41 32.10 0.45
CA SER A 108 -5.23 31.85 -0.39
C SER A 108 -5.06 30.36 -0.70
N THR A 109 -4.30 30.06 -1.75
CA THR A 109 -3.88 28.68 -2.06
C THR A 109 -2.37 28.56 -2.18
N THR A 110 -1.84 27.40 -1.84
CA THR A 110 -0.42 27.04 -2.06
C THR A 110 -0.08 26.83 -3.54
N PHE A 111 -1.10 26.60 -4.38
CA PHE A 111 -0.94 26.23 -5.78
C PHE A 111 -1.04 27.47 -6.71
N ARG A 112 0.10 28.09 -6.99
CA ARG A 112 0.18 29.29 -7.84
C ARG A 112 -0.38 29.11 -9.25
N PRO A 113 -0.27 27.94 -9.94
CA PRO A 113 -0.85 27.76 -11.26
C PRO A 113 -2.38 27.71 -11.29
N LEU A 114 -3.09 27.58 -10.16
CA LEU A 114 -4.55 27.38 -10.09
C LEU A 114 -5.35 28.23 -11.10
N PRO A 115 -5.12 29.57 -11.23
CA PRO A 115 -5.90 30.38 -12.16
C PRO A 115 -5.69 30.04 -13.64
N ARG A 116 -4.58 29.36 -13.98
CA ARG A 116 -4.27 28.92 -15.35
C ARG A 116 -4.78 27.53 -15.68
N GLU A 117 -5.08 26.75 -14.65
CA GLU A 117 -5.51 25.35 -14.76
C GLU A 117 -7.03 25.20 -14.75
N VAL A 118 -7.76 26.17 -14.17
CA VAL A 118 -9.21 26.11 -14.04
C VAL A 118 -9.94 27.08 -14.98
N HIS A 119 -11.13 26.66 -15.43
CA HIS A 119 -11.99 27.42 -16.32
C HIS A 119 -13.41 27.51 -15.74
N ARG A 120 -14.23 28.44 -16.26
CA ARG A 120 -15.63 28.55 -15.89
C ARG A 120 -16.36 27.22 -16.00
N GLY A 121 -17.10 26.85 -14.94
CA GLY A 121 -17.83 25.60 -14.83
C GLY A 121 -17.06 24.48 -14.14
N ASN A 122 -15.71 24.56 -13.99
CA ASN A 122 -14.98 23.56 -13.24
C ASN A 122 -15.43 23.48 -11.78
N ARG A 123 -15.40 22.30 -11.24
CA ARG A 123 -15.67 22.04 -9.82
C ARG A 123 -14.37 22.12 -9.03
N ILE A 124 -14.44 22.73 -7.85
CA ILE A 124 -13.36 22.76 -6.86
C ILE A 124 -13.93 22.17 -5.58
N LEU A 125 -13.30 21.12 -5.07
CA LEU A 125 -13.69 20.47 -3.82
C LEU A 125 -12.71 20.84 -2.73
N LEU A 126 -13.23 21.22 -1.56
CA LEU A 126 -12.44 21.54 -0.37
C LEU A 126 -12.77 20.54 0.75
N SER A 127 -11.81 20.35 1.68
CA SER A 127 -12.00 19.49 2.86
C SER A 127 -12.47 18.09 2.49
N ASP A 128 -11.72 17.41 1.60
CA ASP A 128 -11.99 16.06 1.13
C ASP A 128 -13.41 15.88 0.52
N GLY A 129 -13.88 16.93 -0.18
CA GLY A 129 -15.15 16.92 -0.91
C GLY A 129 -16.36 17.39 -0.11
N LEU A 130 -16.19 17.73 1.17
CA LEU A 130 -17.31 18.20 2.01
C LEU A 130 -17.87 19.56 1.55
N ILE A 131 -17.04 20.39 0.92
CA ILE A 131 -17.44 21.70 0.37
C ILE A 131 -17.22 21.66 -1.13
N GLU A 132 -18.26 22.00 -1.90
CA GLU A 132 -18.18 22.08 -3.35
C GLU A 132 -18.33 23.53 -3.83
N LEU A 133 -17.38 23.96 -4.67
CA LEU A 133 -17.37 25.25 -5.33
C LEU A 133 -17.45 25.06 -6.85
N ARG A 134 -18.11 25.99 -7.54
CA ARG A 134 -18.13 26.05 -9.00
C ARG A 134 -17.42 27.32 -9.47
N VAL A 135 -16.47 27.19 -10.38
CA VAL A 135 -15.75 28.32 -10.95
C VAL A 135 -16.69 29.16 -11.81
N MET A 136 -16.86 30.42 -11.48
CA MET A 136 -17.67 31.38 -12.23
C MET A 136 -16.81 32.16 -13.23
N GLN A 137 -15.64 32.64 -12.79
CA GLN A 137 -14.67 33.34 -13.64
C GLN A 137 -13.27 33.36 -13.02
N VAL A 138 -12.28 33.60 -13.86
CA VAL A 138 -10.88 33.78 -13.43
C VAL A 138 -10.47 35.20 -13.74
N LEU A 139 -9.93 35.90 -12.75
CA LEU A 139 -9.52 37.31 -12.83
C LEU A 139 -8.09 37.45 -12.29
N GLY A 140 -7.11 37.40 -13.19
CA GLY A 140 -5.69 37.42 -12.81
C GLY A 140 -5.34 36.32 -11.83
N GLU A 141 -4.95 36.65 -10.61
CA GLU A 141 -4.61 35.71 -9.54
C GLU A 141 -5.83 35.15 -8.76
N LYS A 142 -7.04 35.55 -9.12
CA LYS A 142 -8.27 35.23 -8.39
C LYS A 142 -9.13 34.27 -9.19
N VAL A 143 -9.54 33.18 -8.55
CA VAL A 143 -10.59 32.26 -9.03
C VAL A 143 -11.84 32.58 -8.25
N VAL A 144 -12.81 33.18 -8.92
CA VAL A 144 -14.12 33.53 -8.35
C VAL A 144 -15.04 32.35 -8.50
N THR A 145 -15.57 31.88 -7.39
CA THR A 145 -16.44 30.71 -7.34
C THR A 145 -17.79 31.02 -6.69
N GLU A 146 -18.76 30.17 -6.94
CA GLU A 146 -20.01 30.07 -6.20
C GLU A 146 -19.95 28.79 -5.36
N VAL A 147 -20.36 28.87 -4.11
CA VAL A 147 -20.48 27.72 -3.22
C VAL A 147 -21.71 26.92 -3.63
N VAL A 148 -21.51 25.69 -4.10
CA VAL A 148 -22.60 24.75 -4.45
C VAL A 148 -23.07 24.03 -3.19
N ASN A 149 -22.15 23.39 -2.47
CA ASN A 149 -22.41 22.77 -1.18
C ASN A 149 -21.53 23.48 -0.13
N GLY A 150 -22.19 24.05 0.87
CA GLY A 150 -21.54 24.76 1.96
C GLY A 150 -20.99 23.84 3.04
N GLY A 151 -20.30 24.43 4.00
CA GLY A 151 -19.73 23.73 5.15
C GLY A 151 -18.68 24.55 5.87
N VAL A 152 -18.08 23.97 6.92
CA VAL A 152 -17.05 24.62 7.73
C VAL A 152 -15.68 24.43 7.11
N LEU A 153 -15.05 25.52 6.66
CA LEU A 153 -13.70 25.52 6.10
C LEU A 153 -12.67 25.85 7.19
N GLY A 154 -11.78 24.92 7.48
CA GLY A 154 -10.61 25.13 8.33
C GLY A 154 -9.37 25.57 7.54
N GLU A 155 -8.26 25.84 8.25
CA GLU A 155 -6.96 26.17 7.64
C GLU A 155 -6.34 24.95 6.92
N HIS A 156 -5.55 25.25 5.88
CA HIS A 156 -4.70 24.23 5.19
C HIS A 156 -5.44 23.00 4.68
N LYS A 157 -6.74 23.13 4.35
CA LYS A 157 -7.55 22.04 3.82
C LYS A 157 -7.19 21.71 2.38
N GLY A 158 -7.33 20.44 2.04
CA GLY A 158 -7.11 19.94 0.68
C GLY A 158 -7.99 20.65 -0.35
N ILE A 159 -7.45 20.90 -1.53
CA ILE A 159 -8.16 21.37 -2.72
C ILE A 159 -8.04 20.27 -3.77
N ASN A 160 -9.17 19.73 -4.20
CA ASN A 160 -9.27 18.78 -5.29
C ASN A 160 -9.94 19.44 -6.50
N LEU A 161 -9.51 19.06 -7.69
CA LEU A 161 -9.94 19.64 -8.96
C LEU A 161 -10.40 18.52 -9.90
N PRO A 162 -11.59 17.93 -9.67
CA PRO A 162 -12.07 16.82 -10.48
C PRO A 162 -12.18 17.21 -11.96
N GLY A 163 -11.64 16.35 -12.85
CA GLY A 163 -11.65 16.57 -14.29
C GLY A 163 -10.71 17.65 -14.82
N VAL A 164 -9.84 18.22 -13.97
CA VAL A 164 -8.83 19.21 -14.39
C VAL A 164 -7.47 18.51 -14.50
N GLN A 165 -6.89 18.48 -15.70
CA GLN A 165 -5.56 17.93 -15.96
C GLN A 165 -4.49 18.88 -15.45
N LEU A 166 -3.95 18.60 -14.27
CA LEU A 166 -2.94 19.45 -13.65
C LEU A 166 -1.55 19.25 -14.26
N ARG A 167 -0.89 20.34 -14.64
CA ARG A 167 0.50 20.34 -15.11
C ARG A 167 1.49 20.50 -13.97
N VAL A 168 1.49 19.53 -13.04
CA VAL A 168 2.39 19.51 -11.88
C VAL A 168 3.33 18.32 -11.94
N PRO A 169 4.60 18.47 -11.51
CA PRO A 169 5.50 17.33 -11.37
C PRO A 169 4.93 16.30 -10.38
N ALA A 170 5.05 15.02 -10.68
CA ALA A 170 4.64 13.94 -9.77
C ALA A 170 5.41 13.97 -8.44
N LEU A 171 6.68 14.39 -8.49
CA LEU A 171 7.55 14.52 -7.31
C LEU A 171 7.95 15.97 -7.10
N THR A 172 7.49 16.56 -6.00
CA THR A 172 7.85 17.90 -5.57
C THR A 172 9.30 17.98 -5.07
N ALA A 173 9.81 19.20 -4.79
CA ALA A 173 11.12 19.37 -4.14
C ALA A 173 11.15 18.69 -2.75
N LYS A 174 10.05 18.78 -1.99
CA LYS A 174 9.89 18.08 -0.71
C LYS A 174 9.97 16.57 -0.89
N ASP A 175 9.24 16.02 -1.85
CA ASP A 175 9.25 14.57 -2.11
C ASP A 175 10.63 14.05 -2.46
N ARG A 176 11.44 14.84 -3.18
CA ARG A 176 12.84 14.47 -3.49
C ARG A 176 13.72 14.45 -2.24
N ALA A 177 13.54 15.40 -1.33
CA ALA A 177 14.26 15.43 -0.04
C ALA A 177 13.82 14.27 0.85
N ASP A 178 12.51 14.02 0.94
CA ASP A 178 11.93 12.90 1.71
C ASP A 178 12.38 11.55 1.15
N LEU A 179 12.41 11.39 -0.18
CA LEU A 179 12.91 10.20 -0.85
C LEU A 179 14.37 9.93 -0.50
N ALA A 180 15.24 10.94 -0.61
CA ALA A 180 16.66 10.81 -0.30
C ALA A 180 16.87 10.39 1.17
N PHE A 181 16.12 11.00 2.09
CA PHE A 181 16.12 10.63 3.50
C PHE A 181 15.65 9.19 3.71
N ALA A 182 14.48 8.82 3.17
CA ALA A 182 13.88 7.50 3.34
C ALA A 182 14.79 6.37 2.82
N LEU A 183 15.46 6.59 1.69
CA LEU A 183 16.42 5.64 1.12
C LEU A 183 17.62 5.43 2.05
N LYS A 184 18.16 6.52 2.62
CA LYS A 184 19.27 6.47 3.59
C LYS A 184 18.88 5.71 4.85
N GLU A 185 17.66 5.88 5.35
CA GLU A 185 17.13 5.16 6.52
C GLU A 185 16.75 3.70 6.21
N GLY A 186 16.90 3.22 4.97
CA GLY A 186 16.71 1.83 4.58
C GLY A 186 15.26 1.37 4.61
N VAL A 187 14.33 2.20 4.10
CA VAL A 187 12.94 1.78 3.88
C VAL A 187 12.86 0.71 2.80
N ASN A 188 11.88 -0.16 2.88
CA ASN A 188 11.76 -1.33 1.99
C ASN A 188 10.96 -1.03 0.72
N TYR A 189 10.07 -0.02 0.77
CA TYR A 189 9.24 0.44 -0.34
C TYR A 189 9.06 1.96 -0.28
N VAL A 190 8.85 2.57 -1.44
CA VAL A 190 8.46 3.97 -1.59
C VAL A 190 7.11 4.02 -2.28
N ALA A 191 6.11 4.66 -1.67
CA ALA A 191 4.82 4.93 -2.30
C ALA A 191 4.82 6.35 -2.86
N VAL A 192 4.40 6.49 -4.12
CA VAL A 192 4.33 7.77 -4.84
C VAL A 192 2.88 8.17 -4.97
N SER A 193 2.52 9.32 -4.40
CA SER A 193 1.16 9.87 -4.43
C SER A 193 0.84 10.55 -5.76
N PHE A 194 -0.43 10.59 -6.11
CA PHE A 194 -0.98 11.25 -7.29
C PHE A 194 -0.33 10.83 -8.62
N VAL A 195 0.01 9.53 -8.74
CA VAL A 195 0.46 8.94 -10.01
C VAL A 195 -0.66 9.06 -11.05
N ARG A 196 -0.34 9.57 -12.24
CA ARG A 196 -1.25 9.72 -13.39
C ARG A 196 -0.81 8.93 -14.60
N HIS A 197 0.52 8.81 -14.77
CA HIS A 197 1.14 8.18 -15.93
C HIS A 197 2.30 7.27 -15.50
N ALA A 198 2.70 6.37 -16.39
CA ALA A 198 3.85 5.48 -16.17
C ALA A 198 5.15 6.25 -15.92
N GLU A 199 5.31 7.42 -16.54
CA GLU A 199 6.47 8.30 -16.44
C GLU A 199 6.69 8.80 -15.01
N ASP A 200 5.62 8.98 -14.23
CA ASP A 200 5.69 9.39 -12.83
C ASP A 200 6.44 8.34 -11.99
N VAL A 201 6.12 7.06 -12.23
CA VAL A 201 6.79 5.92 -11.59
C VAL A 201 8.22 5.77 -12.09
N VAL A 202 8.45 5.90 -13.40
CA VAL A 202 9.78 5.83 -14.02
C VAL A 202 10.69 6.90 -13.46
N LEU A 203 10.18 8.13 -13.25
CA LEU A 203 10.93 9.22 -12.63
C LEU A 203 11.38 8.85 -11.21
N ALA A 204 10.46 8.35 -10.36
CA ALA A 204 10.79 7.92 -9.01
C ALA A 204 11.87 6.81 -9.01
N LYS A 205 11.70 5.78 -9.83
CA LYS A 205 12.69 4.70 -9.98
C LYS A 205 14.05 5.19 -10.48
N SER A 206 14.06 6.18 -11.36
CA SER A 206 15.29 6.80 -11.86
C SER A 206 16.06 7.53 -10.75
N LEU A 207 15.35 8.27 -9.88
CA LEU A 207 15.95 8.94 -8.72
C LEU A 207 16.50 7.93 -7.70
N ILE A 208 15.77 6.85 -7.42
CA ILE A 208 16.20 5.76 -6.53
C ILE A 208 17.49 5.13 -7.05
N ARG A 209 17.53 4.79 -8.35
CA ARG A 209 18.73 4.20 -8.98
C ARG A 209 19.93 5.14 -8.99
N ARG A 210 19.71 6.44 -9.26
CA ARG A 210 20.78 7.45 -9.19
C ARG A 210 21.37 7.62 -7.81
N ALA A 211 20.56 7.37 -6.77
CA ALA A 211 20.99 7.35 -5.38
C ALA A 211 21.69 6.04 -4.96
N GLY A 212 21.84 5.06 -5.87
CA GLY A 212 22.52 3.78 -5.62
C GLY A 212 21.63 2.69 -4.99
N PHE A 213 20.30 2.86 -5.03
CA PHE A 213 19.36 1.91 -4.43
C PHE A 213 18.50 1.20 -5.48
N ASP A 214 17.83 0.11 -5.07
CA ASP A 214 16.88 -0.67 -5.86
C ASP A 214 15.49 -0.76 -5.19
N THR A 215 15.18 0.20 -4.32
CA THR A 215 13.95 0.20 -3.53
C THR A 215 12.71 0.20 -4.43
N PRO A 216 11.79 -0.77 -4.28
CA PRO A 216 10.58 -0.89 -5.08
C PRO A 216 9.64 0.30 -4.90
N VAL A 217 8.91 0.64 -5.99
CA VAL A 217 7.97 1.76 -6.03
C VAL A 217 6.53 1.26 -6.10
N ILE A 218 5.70 1.72 -5.17
CA ILE A 218 4.25 1.51 -5.13
C ILE A 218 3.59 2.76 -5.71
N ALA A 219 2.80 2.60 -6.79
CA ALA A 219 2.03 3.69 -7.35
C ALA A 219 0.69 3.85 -6.62
N LYS A 220 0.40 5.03 -6.09
CA LYS A 220 -0.89 5.32 -5.47
C LYS A 220 -1.87 5.81 -6.55
N LEU A 221 -2.96 5.07 -6.69
CA LEU A 221 -4.00 5.33 -7.68
C LEU A 221 -5.10 6.16 -7.02
N GLU A 222 -4.98 7.47 -7.17
CA GLU A 222 -5.77 8.52 -6.51
C GLU A 222 -6.52 9.39 -7.51
N LYS A 223 -6.22 9.25 -8.81
CA LYS A 223 -6.73 10.10 -9.88
C LYS A 223 -7.39 9.27 -10.98
N PRO A 224 -8.46 9.79 -11.63
CA PRO A 224 -9.08 9.12 -12.79
C PRO A 224 -8.09 8.82 -13.92
N GLU A 225 -7.13 9.73 -14.18
CA GLU A 225 -6.11 9.55 -15.21
C GLU A 225 -5.23 8.32 -14.94
N ALA A 226 -4.99 7.97 -13.67
CA ALA A 226 -4.27 6.74 -13.32
C ALA A 226 -5.05 5.49 -13.73
N ILE A 227 -6.38 5.56 -13.71
CA ILE A 227 -7.25 4.45 -14.10
C ILE A 227 -7.22 4.28 -15.62
N ASP A 228 -7.25 5.38 -16.38
CA ASP A 228 -7.16 5.37 -17.84
C ASP A 228 -5.79 4.84 -18.30
N ASN A 229 -4.73 5.08 -17.52
CA ASN A 229 -3.35 4.65 -17.81
C ASN A 229 -2.92 3.40 -17.01
N LEU A 230 -3.85 2.67 -16.40
CA LEU A 230 -3.57 1.61 -15.43
C LEU A 230 -2.58 0.57 -15.94
N ASP A 231 -2.78 0.06 -17.15
CA ASP A 231 -1.91 -0.98 -17.73
C ASP A 231 -0.47 -0.49 -17.95
N ALA A 232 -0.30 0.78 -18.36
CA ALA A 232 1.03 1.37 -18.52
C ALA A 232 1.72 1.54 -17.15
N ILE A 233 0.97 1.96 -16.13
CA ILE A 233 1.47 2.09 -14.75
C ILE A 233 1.86 0.72 -14.20
N LEU A 234 1.01 -0.30 -14.36
CA LEU A 234 1.27 -1.66 -13.87
C LEU A 234 2.50 -2.31 -14.50
N ARG A 235 2.84 -1.97 -15.76
CA ARG A 235 4.08 -2.45 -16.40
C ARG A 235 5.34 -1.97 -15.69
N VAL A 236 5.34 -0.76 -15.14
CA VAL A 236 6.53 -0.12 -14.56
C VAL A 236 6.55 -0.08 -13.04
N ALA A 237 5.41 -0.08 -12.37
CA ALA A 237 5.30 -0.10 -10.90
C ALA A 237 5.68 -1.47 -10.34
N ASP A 238 6.16 -1.52 -9.08
CA ASP A 238 6.44 -2.77 -8.37
C ASP A 238 5.26 -3.22 -7.49
N GLY A 239 4.29 -2.33 -7.27
CA GLY A 239 3.02 -2.55 -6.61
C GLY A 239 2.11 -1.35 -6.81
N VAL A 240 0.85 -1.48 -6.42
CA VAL A 240 -0.12 -0.39 -6.46
C VAL A 240 -0.87 -0.27 -5.14
N MET A 241 -1.36 0.93 -4.85
CA MET A 241 -2.23 1.21 -3.71
C MET A 241 -3.51 1.86 -4.22
N VAL A 242 -4.65 1.25 -3.92
CA VAL A 242 -5.98 1.83 -4.17
C VAL A 242 -6.30 2.76 -3.01
N ALA A 243 -6.06 4.06 -3.19
CA ALA A 243 -6.29 5.08 -2.17
C ALA A 243 -7.71 5.64 -2.31
N ARG A 244 -8.70 4.91 -1.75
CA ARG A 244 -10.13 5.13 -1.99
C ARG A 244 -10.62 6.49 -1.52
N GLY A 245 -10.02 7.04 -0.46
CA GLY A 245 -10.36 8.37 0.05
C GLY A 245 -10.16 9.46 -1.00
N ASP A 246 -8.93 9.59 -1.51
CA ASP A 246 -8.62 10.58 -2.54
C ASP A 246 -9.33 10.26 -3.87
N LEU A 247 -9.39 8.97 -4.26
CA LEU A 247 -10.08 8.54 -5.48
C LEU A 247 -11.58 8.87 -5.45
N GLY A 248 -12.25 8.70 -4.29
CA GLY A 248 -13.67 9.01 -4.10
C GLY A 248 -13.99 10.51 -4.06
N VAL A 249 -12.97 11.36 -3.87
CA VAL A 249 -13.11 12.81 -4.04
C VAL A 249 -12.97 13.21 -5.51
N GLU A 250 -12.14 12.50 -6.27
CA GLU A 250 -11.85 12.80 -7.67
C GLU A 250 -12.86 12.18 -8.67
N MET A 251 -13.56 11.13 -8.25
CA MET A 251 -14.66 10.50 -9.02
C MET A 251 -15.90 10.33 -8.14
N SER A 252 -17.03 9.99 -8.75
CA SER A 252 -18.24 9.74 -7.98
C SER A 252 -18.11 8.52 -7.06
N PRO A 253 -18.54 8.62 -5.79
CA PRO A 253 -18.34 7.57 -4.79
C PRO A 253 -18.85 6.18 -5.18
N GLU A 254 -19.96 6.12 -5.92
CA GLU A 254 -20.57 4.86 -6.38
C GLU A 254 -19.69 4.10 -7.38
N ARG A 255 -18.74 4.77 -8.04
CA ARG A 255 -17.80 4.13 -8.97
C ARG A 255 -16.60 3.50 -8.26
N VAL A 256 -16.24 3.96 -7.06
CA VAL A 256 -15.04 3.52 -6.34
C VAL A 256 -15.01 2.00 -6.15
N PRO A 257 -16.09 1.31 -5.69
CA PRO A 257 -16.05 -0.15 -5.52
C PRO A 257 -15.81 -0.91 -6.82
N VAL A 258 -16.39 -0.47 -7.94
CA VAL A 258 -16.20 -1.09 -9.25
C VAL A 258 -14.75 -0.91 -9.73
N VAL A 259 -14.21 0.30 -9.58
CA VAL A 259 -12.84 0.63 -9.95
C VAL A 259 -11.85 -0.13 -9.07
N GLN A 260 -12.09 -0.27 -7.76
CA GLN A 260 -11.30 -1.10 -6.86
C GLN A 260 -11.18 -2.54 -7.37
N LYS A 261 -12.31 -3.19 -7.67
CA LYS A 261 -12.34 -4.57 -8.19
C LYS A 261 -11.55 -4.70 -9.49
N MET A 262 -11.70 -3.75 -10.40
CA MET A 262 -10.98 -3.72 -11.68
C MET A 262 -9.47 -3.56 -11.45
N ILE A 263 -9.04 -2.63 -10.58
CA ILE A 263 -7.61 -2.43 -10.27
C ILE A 263 -7.01 -3.71 -9.68
N ILE A 264 -7.69 -4.33 -8.72
CA ILE A 264 -7.22 -5.56 -8.07
C ILE A 264 -7.05 -6.68 -9.11
N ALA A 265 -8.05 -6.88 -9.98
CA ALA A 265 -7.98 -7.88 -11.04
C ALA A 265 -6.80 -7.63 -12.00
N ARG A 266 -6.64 -6.39 -12.49
CA ARG A 266 -5.56 -6.01 -13.42
C ARG A 266 -4.17 -6.07 -12.76
N ALA A 267 -4.06 -5.67 -11.48
CA ALA A 267 -2.80 -5.77 -10.74
C ALA A 267 -2.36 -7.24 -10.58
N ARG A 268 -3.30 -8.15 -10.31
CA ARG A 268 -3.04 -9.60 -10.23
C ARG A 268 -2.57 -10.15 -11.58
N GLU A 269 -3.25 -9.81 -12.68
CA GLU A 269 -2.81 -10.17 -14.04
C GLU A 269 -1.39 -9.68 -14.33
N ALA A 270 -1.10 -8.41 -13.97
CA ALA A 270 0.22 -7.81 -14.12
C ALA A 270 1.26 -8.28 -13.09
N ARG A 271 0.90 -9.16 -12.14
CA ARG A 271 1.78 -9.69 -11.07
C ARG A 271 2.28 -8.60 -10.12
N ARG A 272 1.45 -7.60 -9.84
CA ARG A 272 1.78 -6.51 -8.93
C ARG A 272 0.97 -6.63 -7.65
N PRO A 273 1.62 -6.61 -6.47
CA PRO A 273 0.89 -6.57 -5.22
C PRO A 273 0.00 -5.34 -5.15
N VAL A 274 -1.19 -5.51 -4.59
CA VAL A 274 -2.17 -4.45 -4.42
C VAL A 274 -2.50 -4.25 -2.95
N ILE A 275 -2.44 -3.00 -2.50
CA ILE A 275 -2.84 -2.57 -1.17
C ILE A 275 -4.18 -1.84 -1.30
N THR A 276 -5.23 -2.32 -0.64
CA THR A 276 -6.49 -1.58 -0.52
C THR A 276 -6.43 -0.71 0.73
N ALA A 277 -6.63 0.59 0.54
CA ALA A 277 -6.31 1.60 1.53
C ALA A 277 -7.44 2.60 1.76
N THR A 278 -7.41 3.24 2.93
CA THR A 278 -8.28 4.29 3.43
C THR A 278 -9.70 3.86 3.77
N GLN A 279 -10.23 4.38 4.88
CA GLN A 279 -11.60 4.16 5.35
C GLN A 279 -11.97 2.66 5.49
N MET A 280 -11.02 1.83 5.95
CA MET A 280 -11.25 0.40 6.13
C MET A 280 -12.02 0.12 7.44
N LEU A 281 -11.53 0.66 8.56
CA LEU A 281 -12.16 0.58 9.89
C LEU A 281 -12.20 1.97 10.54
N GLU A 282 -12.54 3.01 9.77
CA GLU A 282 -12.44 4.42 10.14
C GLU A 282 -13.14 4.74 11.47
N SER A 283 -14.31 4.12 11.73
CA SER A 283 -15.03 4.31 12.99
C SER A 283 -14.23 3.86 14.21
N MET A 284 -13.25 2.96 14.03
CA MET A 284 -12.37 2.51 15.11
C MET A 284 -11.31 3.54 15.52
N THR A 285 -11.23 4.68 14.84
CA THR A 285 -10.49 5.84 15.37
C THR A 285 -11.06 6.31 16.70
N GLN A 286 -12.37 6.20 16.90
CA GLN A 286 -13.10 6.67 18.07
C GLN A 286 -13.85 5.57 18.83
N ASN A 287 -14.08 4.41 18.22
CA ASN A 287 -14.88 3.33 18.78
C ASN A 287 -14.05 2.02 18.87
N PRO A 288 -14.26 1.18 19.92
CA PRO A 288 -13.52 -0.08 20.07
C PRO A 288 -13.98 -1.19 19.11
N ARG A 289 -15.02 -0.94 18.31
CA ARG A 289 -15.59 -1.89 17.35
C ARG A 289 -15.94 -1.16 16.05
N PRO A 290 -15.76 -1.81 14.88
CA PRO A 290 -16.16 -1.24 13.61
C PRO A 290 -17.69 -1.34 13.42
N THR A 291 -18.18 -0.60 12.43
CA THR A 291 -19.51 -0.82 11.87
C THR A 291 -19.55 -2.13 11.07
N ARG A 292 -20.78 -2.67 10.84
CA ARG A 292 -20.95 -3.84 9.98
C ARG A 292 -20.53 -3.57 8.53
N ALA A 293 -20.76 -2.34 8.06
CA ALA A 293 -20.37 -1.94 6.69
C ALA A 293 -18.85 -1.98 6.52
N GLU A 294 -18.08 -1.49 7.50
CA GLU A 294 -16.62 -1.54 7.47
C GLU A 294 -16.08 -2.97 7.54
N ALA A 295 -16.64 -3.83 8.41
CA ALA A 295 -16.26 -5.23 8.45
C ALA A 295 -16.53 -5.94 7.11
N SER A 296 -17.68 -5.66 6.48
CA SER A 296 -18.02 -6.15 5.15
C SER A 296 -17.08 -5.61 4.08
N ASP A 297 -16.66 -4.36 4.16
CA ASP A 297 -15.75 -3.73 3.21
C ASP A 297 -14.35 -4.37 3.26
N VAL A 298 -13.80 -4.61 4.47
CA VAL A 298 -12.54 -5.35 4.63
C VAL A 298 -12.65 -6.74 4.03
N ALA A 299 -13.71 -7.50 4.37
CA ALA A 299 -13.91 -8.85 3.84
C ALA A 299 -14.03 -8.84 2.30
N ASN A 300 -14.77 -7.89 1.71
CA ASN A 300 -14.86 -7.76 0.25
C ASN A 300 -13.51 -7.46 -0.40
N ALA A 301 -12.66 -6.60 0.20
CA ALA A 301 -11.32 -6.35 -0.31
C ALA A 301 -10.47 -7.65 -0.36
N ILE A 302 -10.64 -8.55 0.61
CA ILE A 302 -9.99 -9.86 0.64
C ILE A 302 -10.57 -10.79 -0.45
N PHE A 303 -11.88 -10.87 -0.58
CA PHE A 303 -12.54 -11.67 -1.63
C PHE A 303 -12.19 -11.16 -3.04
N ASP A 304 -12.01 -9.87 -3.22
CA ASP A 304 -11.53 -9.28 -4.49
C ASP A 304 -10.10 -9.71 -4.82
N GLY A 305 -9.32 -10.13 -3.82
CA GLY A 305 -7.96 -10.63 -3.96
C GLY A 305 -6.87 -9.59 -3.65
N SER A 306 -7.12 -8.61 -2.78
CA SER A 306 -6.09 -7.71 -2.26
C SER A 306 -4.94 -8.48 -1.63
N ASP A 307 -3.70 -8.04 -1.85
CA ASP A 307 -2.52 -8.60 -1.18
C ASP A 307 -2.39 -8.09 0.25
N ALA A 308 -2.80 -6.85 0.46
CA ALA A 308 -2.79 -6.21 1.77
C ALA A 308 -3.95 -5.23 1.91
N VAL A 309 -4.34 -4.98 3.14
CA VAL A 309 -5.27 -3.93 3.55
C VAL A 309 -4.59 -2.97 4.53
N MET A 310 -4.96 -1.69 4.50
CA MET A 310 -4.23 -0.66 5.23
C MET A 310 -5.13 0.07 6.23
N LEU A 311 -4.62 0.22 7.45
CA LEU A 311 -5.13 1.12 8.48
C LEU A 311 -4.38 2.46 8.41
N SER A 312 -5.11 3.55 8.42
CA SER A 312 -4.61 4.93 8.30
C SER A 312 -4.69 5.66 9.65
N ALA A 313 -5.72 6.46 9.85
CA ALA A 313 -5.95 7.19 11.10
C ALA A 313 -6.20 6.24 12.27
N GLU A 314 -6.78 5.07 12.03
CA GLU A 314 -7.10 4.03 13.01
C GLU A 314 -5.85 3.64 13.84
N THR A 315 -4.68 3.57 13.20
CA THR A 315 -3.41 3.26 13.87
C THR A 315 -2.52 4.47 14.09
N ALA A 316 -2.64 5.54 13.28
CA ALA A 316 -1.78 6.71 13.38
C ALA A 316 -2.18 7.65 14.54
N SER A 317 -3.46 7.87 14.75
CA SER A 317 -4.01 8.86 15.69
C SER A 317 -5.28 8.41 16.42
N GLY A 318 -5.79 7.23 16.12
CA GLY A 318 -7.00 6.68 16.76
C GLY A 318 -6.77 6.29 18.21
N ASN A 319 -7.89 6.15 18.94
CA ASN A 319 -7.88 5.77 20.36
C ASN A 319 -7.72 4.25 20.56
N TYR A 320 -7.94 3.44 19.53
CA TYR A 320 -7.98 1.97 19.59
C TYR A 320 -7.07 1.29 18.56
N PRO A 321 -5.78 1.67 18.45
CA PRO A 321 -4.91 1.20 17.36
C PRO A 321 -4.67 -0.32 17.37
N VAL A 322 -4.47 -0.93 18.53
CA VAL A 322 -4.21 -2.37 18.65
C VAL A 322 -5.48 -3.18 18.38
N GLU A 323 -6.61 -2.71 18.88
CA GLU A 323 -7.93 -3.30 18.65
C GLU A 323 -8.30 -3.26 17.16
N ALA A 324 -7.97 -2.17 16.46
CA ALA A 324 -8.18 -2.04 15.01
C ALA A 324 -7.36 -3.08 14.22
N VAL A 325 -6.08 -3.27 14.54
CA VAL A 325 -5.24 -4.30 13.92
C VAL A 325 -5.77 -5.70 14.22
N SER A 326 -6.12 -5.97 15.48
CA SER A 326 -6.66 -7.27 15.90
C SER A 326 -8.01 -7.57 15.23
N MET A 327 -8.87 -6.56 15.06
CA MET A 327 -10.15 -6.70 14.37
C MET A 327 -9.92 -6.99 12.89
N MET A 328 -9.04 -6.23 12.24
CA MET A 328 -8.69 -6.45 10.84
C MET A 328 -8.13 -7.86 10.61
N ALA A 329 -7.25 -8.35 11.51
CA ALA A 329 -6.71 -9.71 11.44
C ALA A 329 -7.82 -10.76 11.48
N ARG A 330 -8.77 -10.64 12.43
CA ARG A 330 -9.90 -11.58 12.53
C ARG A 330 -10.82 -11.56 11.32
N ILE A 331 -11.12 -10.37 10.75
CA ILE A 331 -11.95 -10.27 9.55
C ILE A 331 -11.23 -10.95 8.37
N ILE A 332 -9.92 -10.75 8.22
CA ILE A 332 -9.14 -11.38 7.16
C ILE A 332 -9.15 -12.90 7.33
N GLU A 333 -8.88 -13.41 8.54
CA GLU A 333 -8.84 -14.84 8.83
C GLU A 333 -10.19 -15.52 8.54
N ASP A 334 -11.29 -14.89 8.94
CA ASP A 334 -12.64 -15.39 8.66
C ASP A 334 -12.96 -15.35 7.16
N ALA A 335 -12.64 -14.26 6.47
CA ALA A 335 -12.83 -14.16 5.03
C ALA A 335 -12.01 -15.22 4.27
N GLU A 336 -10.72 -15.38 4.61
CA GLU A 336 -9.82 -16.36 3.96
C GLU A 336 -10.26 -17.82 4.21
N ALA A 337 -10.80 -18.13 5.39
CA ALA A 337 -11.31 -19.45 5.71
C ALA A 337 -12.51 -19.86 4.82
N ASN A 338 -13.21 -18.89 4.24
CA ASN A 338 -14.36 -19.11 3.36
C ASN A 338 -14.00 -19.03 1.85
N ILE A 339 -12.72 -18.81 1.50
CA ILE A 339 -12.25 -18.84 0.12
C ILE A 339 -11.85 -20.26 -0.25
N THR A 340 -12.58 -20.87 -1.16
CA THR A 340 -12.29 -22.23 -1.65
C THR A 340 -11.41 -22.25 -2.90
N ASP A 341 -11.44 -21.19 -3.69
CA ASP A 341 -10.59 -20.99 -4.86
C ASP A 341 -10.45 -19.53 -5.23
N PHE A 342 -9.30 -19.15 -5.77
CA PHE A 342 -9.10 -17.86 -6.39
C PHE A 342 -9.17 -17.99 -7.92
N PRO A 343 -9.80 -17.03 -8.62
CA PRO A 343 -9.78 -17.02 -10.08
C PRO A 343 -8.34 -17.13 -10.59
N ARG A 344 -8.09 -18.12 -11.46
CA ARG A 344 -6.76 -18.26 -12.06
C ARG A 344 -6.47 -17.04 -12.95
N PRO A 345 -5.23 -16.53 -12.97
CA PRO A 345 -4.86 -15.50 -13.92
C PRO A 345 -5.15 -15.97 -15.34
N SER A 346 -5.85 -15.17 -16.14
CA SER A 346 -6.05 -15.50 -17.55
C SER A 346 -4.70 -15.51 -18.26
N MET A 347 -4.39 -16.59 -18.95
CA MET A 347 -3.11 -16.80 -19.60
C MET A 347 -3.25 -16.45 -21.08
N GLN A 348 -2.84 -15.25 -21.47
CA GLN A 348 -2.80 -14.82 -22.88
C GLN A 348 -1.50 -15.17 -23.60
N GLU A 349 -0.44 -15.58 -22.87
CA GLU A 349 0.89 -15.89 -23.42
C GLU A 349 1.35 -17.30 -23.01
N LYS A 350 2.24 -17.90 -23.81
CA LYS A 350 2.91 -19.15 -23.44
C LYS A 350 3.66 -18.98 -22.12
N LEU A 351 3.41 -19.89 -21.18
CA LEU A 351 4.13 -19.92 -19.92
C LEU A 351 5.62 -20.05 -20.11
N LYS A 352 6.37 -19.26 -19.36
CA LYS A 352 7.81 -19.48 -19.17
C LYS A 352 8.02 -20.61 -18.15
N VAL A 353 9.18 -21.28 -18.19
CA VAL A 353 9.52 -22.37 -17.26
C VAL A 353 9.23 -22.01 -15.80
N ALA A 354 9.64 -20.81 -15.36
CA ALA A 354 9.43 -20.37 -13.99
C ALA A 354 7.94 -20.29 -13.60
N GLU A 355 7.10 -19.86 -14.51
CA GLU A 355 5.65 -19.75 -14.32
C GLU A 355 4.99 -21.13 -14.24
N THR A 356 5.41 -22.02 -15.14
CA THR A 356 4.94 -23.41 -15.13
C THR A 356 5.27 -24.11 -13.81
N VAL A 357 6.51 -23.95 -13.32
CA VAL A 357 6.90 -24.53 -12.02
C VAL A 357 6.05 -23.97 -10.87
N ALA A 358 5.82 -22.64 -10.84
CA ALA A 358 5.00 -22.04 -9.80
C ALA A 358 3.54 -22.47 -9.87
N GLU A 359 2.96 -22.61 -11.05
CA GLU A 359 1.60 -23.10 -11.26
C GLU A 359 1.46 -24.56 -10.82
N LEU A 360 2.40 -25.40 -11.26
CA LEU A 360 2.39 -26.84 -10.94
C LEU A 360 2.52 -27.11 -9.45
N VAL A 361 3.40 -26.39 -8.72
CA VAL A 361 3.51 -26.58 -7.27
C VAL A 361 2.24 -26.13 -6.54
N CYS A 362 1.59 -25.06 -7.00
CA CYS A 362 0.32 -24.61 -6.42
C CYS A 362 -0.81 -25.59 -6.70
N HIS A 363 -0.87 -26.19 -7.91
CA HIS A 363 -1.81 -27.26 -8.22
C HIS A 363 -1.55 -28.50 -7.36
N ALA A 364 -0.32 -28.98 -7.36
CA ALA A 364 0.08 -30.14 -6.58
C ALA A 364 -0.13 -29.96 -5.07
N SER A 365 -0.06 -28.72 -4.56
CA SER A 365 -0.30 -28.47 -3.13
C SER A 365 -1.72 -28.83 -2.69
N ARG A 366 -2.70 -28.76 -3.57
CA ARG A 366 -4.09 -29.20 -3.31
C ARG A 366 -4.22 -30.70 -3.42
N GLU A 367 -3.74 -31.29 -4.52
CA GLU A 367 -3.86 -32.75 -4.80
C GLU A 367 -3.14 -33.61 -3.76
N LEU A 368 -1.98 -33.15 -3.30
CA LEU A 368 -1.16 -33.83 -2.30
C LEU A 368 -1.47 -33.40 -0.86
N HIS A 369 -2.45 -32.54 -0.64
CA HIS A 369 -2.78 -31.97 0.67
C HIS A 369 -1.55 -31.48 1.42
N MET A 370 -0.68 -30.73 0.70
CA MET A 370 0.57 -30.26 1.28
C MET A 370 0.33 -29.38 2.49
N ARG A 371 1.24 -29.44 3.46
CA ARG A 371 1.21 -28.58 4.64
C ARG A 371 1.61 -27.15 4.31
N LEU A 372 2.61 -26.96 3.44
CA LEU A 372 3.12 -25.67 2.98
C LEU A 372 3.99 -25.84 1.71
N ILE A 373 4.36 -24.71 1.11
CA ILE A 373 5.35 -24.61 0.05
C ILE A 373 6.58 -23.88 0.58
N ALA A 374 7.74 -24.58 0.61
CA ALA A 374 9.05 -24.02 0.95
C ALA A 374 9.70 -23.45 -0.32
N VAL A 375 10.05 -22.17 -0.31
CA VAL A 375 10.64 -21.48 -1.46
C VAL A 375 12.02 -20.97 -1.11
N PHE A 376 13.04 -21.34 -1.87
CA PHE A 376 14.38 -20.78 -1.74
C PHE A 376 14.61 -19.66 -2.75
N THR A 377 14.98 -18.47 -2.28
CA THR A 377 15.08 -17.28 -3.14
C THR A 377 16.08 -16.26 -2.60
N HIS A 378 16.90 -15.64 -3.46
CA HIS A 378 17.74 -14.50 -3.09
C HIS A 378 17.01 -13.16 -3.24
N SER A 379 16.33 -12.95 -4.36
CA SER A 379 15.67 -11.68 -4.67
C SER A 379 14.18 -11.63 -4.35
N GLY A 380 13.61 -12.73 -3.81
CA GLY A 380 12.17 -12.87 -3.58
C GLY A 380 11.37 -13.16 -4.86
N PHE A 381 12.00 -13.32 -6.03
CA PHE A 381 11.30 -13.54 -7.29
C PHE A 381 10.43 -14.80 -7.25
N THR A 382 11.01 -15.94 -6.87
CA THR A 382 10.30 -17.22 -6.80
C THR A 382 9.11 -17.17 -5.81
N ALA A 383 9.31 -16.56 -4.63
CA ALA A 383 8.25 -16.42 -3.63
C ALA A 383 7.08 -15.56 -4.15
N ARG A 384 7.37 -14.42 -4.80
CA ARG A 384 6.33 -13.60 -5.43
C ARG A 384 5.62 -14.33 -6.57
N LEU A 385 6.36 -15.15 -7.31
CA LEU A 385 5.79 -15.91 -8.43
C LEU A 385 4.81 -16.98 -7.92
N VAL A 386 5.19 -17.76 -6.90
CA VAL A 386 4.31 -18.75 -6.27
C VAL A 386 3.10 -18.06 -5.61
N SER A 387 3.31 -16.99 -4.87
CA SER A 387 2.25 -16.19 -4.24
C SER A 387 1.17 -15.74 -5.23
N ARG A 388 1.54 -15.42 -6.46
CA ARG A 388 0.61 -15.01 -7.52
C ARG A 388 -0.46 -16.06 -7.84
N TYR A 389 -0.10 -17.33 -7.76
CA TYR A 389 -1.04 -18.43 -8.01
C TYR A 389 -1.95 -18.75 -6.82
N ARG A 390 -1.83 -17.98 -5.72
CA ARG A 390 -2.70 -18.04 -4.54
C ARG A 390 -2.89 -19.48 -4.02
N PRO A 391 -1.81 -20.20 -3.67
CA PRO A 391 -1.98 -21.51 -3.04
C PRO A 391 -2.72 -21.34 -1.70
N LEU A 392 -3.65 -22.23 -1.39
CA LEU A 392 -4.38 -22.22 -0.12
C LEU A 392 -3.49 -22.60 1.08
N VAL A 393 -2.29 -23.11 0.81
CA VAL A 393 -1.29 -23.46 1.82
C VAL A 393 -0.28 -22.33 2.01
N PRO A 394 0.31 -22.18 3.19
CA PRO A 394 1.35 -21.18 3.46
C PRO A 394 2.57 -21.31 2.54
N ILE A 395 3.20 -20.17 2.23
CA ILE A 395 4.49 -20.11 1.55
C ILE A 395 5.55 -19.69 2.56
N VAL A 396 6.54 -20.54 2.82
CA VAL A 396 7.70 -20.20 3.64
C VAL A 396 8.88 -19.92 2.73
N ALA A 397 9.32 -18.66 2.68
CA ALA A 397 10.43 -18.22 1.84
C ALA A 397 11.74 -18.19 2.62
N PHE A 398 12.68 -19.01 2.23
CA PHE A 398 14.03 -19.06 2.77
C PHE A 398 14.96 -18.17 1.94
N THR A 399 15.63 -17.20 2.60
CA THR A 399 16.52 -16.26 1.92
C THR A 399 17.71 -15.86 2.82
N PRO A 400 18.94 -15.77 2.27
CA PRO A 400 20.09 -15.21 3.00
C PRO A 400 20.00 -13.68 3.11
N GLU A 401 19.22 -13.04 2.22
CA GLU A 401 19.19 -11.60 2.08
C GLU A 401 18.21 -10.94 3.07
N ALA A 402 18.72 -10.19 4.04
CA ALA A 402 17.92 -9.51 5.06
C ALA A 402 16.91 -8.52 4.45
N GLU A 403 17.30 -7.81 3.38
CA GLU A 403 16.42 -6.88 2.69
C GLU A 403 15.27 -7.60 1.97
N THR A 404 15.56 -8.70 1.28
CA THR A 404 14.53 -9.55 0.65
C THR A 404 13.56 -10.09 1.70
N ARG A 405 14.08 -10.54 2.85
CA ARG A 405 13.24 -11.03 3.95
C ARG A 405 12.25 -9.96 4.42
N ARG A 406 12.68 -8.71 4.59
CA ARG A 406 11.80 -7.59 4.96
C ARG A 406 10.78 -7.29 3.85
N ARG A 407 11.23 -7.21 2.59
CA ARG A 407 10.33 -6.96 1.46
C ARG A 407 9.24 -8.01 1.30
N MET A 408 9.52 -9.29 1.65
CA MET A 408 8.50 -10.36 1.59
C MET A 408 7.34 -10.16 2.58
N ALA A 409 7.48 -9.33 3.61
CA ALA A 409 6.39 -9.04 4.54
C ALA A 409 5.15 -8.40 3.89
N LEU A 410 5.28 -7.79 2.70
CA LEU A 410 4.15 -7.28 1.91
C LEU A 410 3.58 -8.32 0.94
N VAL A 411 4.21 -9.48 0.77
CA VAL A 411 3.80 -10.46 -0.24
C VAL A 411 2.76 -11.42 0.33
N TRP A 412 1.63 -11.53 -0.34
CA TRP A 412 0.51 -12.39 0.05
C TRP A 412 0.95 -13.85 0.29
N GLY A 413 0.49 -14.44 1.38
CA GLY A 413 0.75 -15.84 1.73
C GLY A 413 2.21 -16.16 2.10
N VAL A 414 3.14 -15.21 2.02
CA VAL A 414 4.56 -15.45 2.26
C VAL A 414 4.95 -15.09 3.69
N THR A 415 5.67 -16.02 4.33
CA THR A 415 6.43 -15.76 5.57
C THR A 415 7.90 -16.02 5.28
N ALA A 416 8.77 -15.03 5.46
CA ALA A 416 10.18 -15.14 5.12
C ALA A 416 11.04 -15.53 6.33
N ARG A 417 12.02 -16.41 6.10
CA ARG A 417 13.00 -16.89 7.08
C ARG A 417 14.42 -16.68 6.59
N GLY A 418 15.29 -16.30 7.50
CA GLY A 418 16.74 -16.20 7.22
C GLY A 418 17.39 -17.57 7.21
N ILE A 419 18.26 -17.80 6.23
CA ILE A 419 19.13 -18.99 6.17
C ILE A 419 20.54 -18.57 5.74
N ALA A 420 21.50 -19.47 5.92
CA ALA A 420 22.81 -19.34 5.27
C ALA A 420 22.67 -19.42 3.74
N ASP A 421 23.62 -18.84 3.01
CA ASP A 421 23.61 -18.88 1.55
C ASP A 421 23.86 -20.32 1.05
N VAL A 422 22.87 -20.89 0.38
CA VAL A 422 22.90 -22.25 -0.17
C VAL A 422 23.29 -22.17 -1.64
N LYS A 423 24.34 -22.87 -2.04
CA LYS A 423 24.92 -22.86 -3.39
C LYS A 423 24.39 -23.96 -4.31
N LYS A 424 23.88 -25.04 -3.74
CA LYS A 424 23.43 -26.23 -4.49
C LYS A 424 21.99 -26.58 -4.11
N VAL A 425 21.27 -27.22 -5.03
CA VAL A 425 19.90 -27.70 -4.79
C VAL A 425 19.88 -28.98 -3.94
N ASP A 426 21.00 -29.74 -3.92
CA ASP A 426 21.16 -30.90 -3.05
C ASP A 426 21.14 -30.43 -1.58
N GLY A 427 20.37 -31.07 -0.75
CA GLY A 427 20.19 -30.72 0.65
C GLY A 427 19.13 -29.66 0.96
N LEU A 428 18.46 -29.07 -0.05
CA LEU A 428 17.37 -28.09 0.20
C LEU A 428 16.19 -28.71 0.97
N ALA A 429 15.90 -30.00 0.74
CA ALA A 429 14.83 -30.69 1.43
C ALA A 429 15.15 -30.87 2.92
N GLU A 430 16.34 -31.29 3.22
CA GLU A 430 16.84 -31.50 4.57
C GLU A 430 16.93 -30.16 5.35
N ILE A 431 17.40 -29.10 4.71
CA ILE A 431 17.43 -27.75 5.30
C ILE A 431 16.00 -27.26 5.59
N ALA A 432 15.08 -27.39 4.62
CA ALA A 432 13.70 -26.99 4.81
C ALA A 432 13.04 -27.81 5.93
N GLU A 433 13.16 -29.12 5.91
CA GLU A 433 12.61 -30.03 6.91
C GLU A 433 13.09 -29.68 8.30
N GLN A 434 14.41 -29.61 8.50
CA GLN A 434 14.99 -29.27 9.80
C GLN A 434 14.43 -27.97 10.36
N ARG A 435 14.45 -26.87 9.56
CA ARG A 435 13.99 -25.56 10.00
C ARG A 435 12.49 -25.53 10.29
N LEU A 436 11.70 -26.20 9.46
CA LEU A 436 10.24 -26.26 9.60
C LEU A 436 9.82 -27.11 10.80
N LEU A 437 10.54 -28.18 11.12
CA LEU A 437 10.35 -29.00 12.34
C LEU A 437 10.72 -28.19 13.60
N GLU A 438 11.88 -27.50 13.60
CA GLU A 438 12.31 -26.63 14.71
C GLU A 438 11.26 -25.57 15.04
N GLU A 439 10.64 -24.97 14.01
CA GLU A 439 9.58 -23.96 14.16
C GLU A 439 8.18 -24.57 14.39
N LYS A 440 8.05 -25.89 14.43
CA LYS A 440 6.77 -26.63 14.58
C LYS A 440 5.73 -26.29 13.49
N LEU A 441 6.18 -25.92 12.30
CA LEU A 441 5.32 -25.65 11.15
C LEU A 441 4.89 -26.92 10.41
N VAL A 442 5.69 -27.97 10.52
CA VAL A 442 5.42 -29.30 9.98
C VAL A 442 5.66 -30.36 11.04
N LYS A 443 5.16 -31.56 10.81
CA LYS A 443 5.38 -32.75 11.60
C LYS A 443 5.71 -33.96 10.68
N LYS A 444 6.23 -35.01 11.24
CA LYS A 444 6.49 -36.28 10.53
C LYS A 444 5.27 -36.76 9.76
N GLY A 445 5.45 -37.11 8.50
CA GLY A 445 4.42 -37.54 7.57
C GLY A 445 3.75 -36.41 6.79
N ASP A 446 3.97 -35.15 7.14
CA ASP A 446 3.47 -34.01 6.34
C ASP A 446 4.16 -33.95 4.97
N VAL A 447 3.44 -33.60 3.93
CA VAL A 447 3.99 -33.33 2.60
C VAL A 447 4.26 -31.87 2.41
N ILE A 448 5.43 -31.51 1.89
CA ILE A 448 5.82 -30.13 1.55
C ILE A 448 6.27 -30.03 0.10
N GLY A 449 5.97 -28.91 -0.56
CA GLY A 449 6.54 -28.55 -1.85
C GLY A 449 7.82 -27.73 -1.67
N ILE A 450 8.86 -28.03 -2.42
CA ILE A 450 10.12 -27.28 -2.39
C ILE A 450 10.33 -26.67 -3.77
N VAL A 451 10.57 -25.35 -3.83
CA VAL A 451 10.76 -24.62 -5.09
C VAL A 451 12.01 -23.75 -5.02
N ALA A 452 12.83 -23.81 -6.05
CA ALA A 452 14.06 -23.03 -6.16
C ALA A 452 14.39 -22.65 -7.61
N GLY A 453 15.37 -21.78 -7.77
CA GLY A 453 16.03 -21.52 -9.05
C GLY A 453 17.42 -22.14 -9.09
N THR A 454 17.75 -22.88 -10.14
CA THR A 454 19.09 -23.43 -10.36
C THR A 454 19.68 -22.94 -11.69
N PRO A 455 20.96 -22.48 -11.74
CA PRO A 455 21.89 -22.33 -10.61
C PRO A 455 21.39 -21.34 -9.55
N MET A 456 21.72 -21.65 -8.27
CA MET A 456 21.33 -20.81 -7.14
C MET A 456 21.92 -19.41 -7.29
N GLY A 457 21.20 -18.37 -6.81
CA GLY A 457 21.64 -16.97 -6.86
C GLY A 457 21.37 -16.22 -8.16
N ILE A 458 21.01 -16.89 -9.25
CA ILE A 458 20.64 -16.23 -10.50
C ILE A 458 19.17 -15.79 -10.44
N ARG A 459 18.92 -14.50 -10.69
CA ARG A 459 17.55 -13.95 -10.68
C ARG A 459 16.72 -14.52 -11.84
N GLY A 460 15.47 -14.92 -11.55
CA GLY A 460 14.49 -15.33 -12.58
C GLY A 460 14.60 -16.80 -13.04
N THR A 461 15.41 -17.61 -12.40
CA THR A 461 15.66 -19.02 -12.78
C THR A 461 14.83 -20.02 -11.97
N THR A 462 13.57 -19.74 -11.64
CA THR A 462 12.70 -20.73 -10.98
C THR A 462 12.44 -21.90 -11.91
N ASN A 463 13.16 -23.02 -11.71
CA ASN A 463 13.17 -24.20 -12.61
C ASN A 463 13.34 -25.54 -11.86
N PHE A 464 13.32 -25.51 -10.53
CA PHE A 464 13.41 -26.69 -9.68
C PHE A 464 12.18 -26.82 -8.79
N MET A 465 11.62 -28.02 -8.72
CA MET A 465 10.52 -28.38 -7.83
C MET A 465 10.74 -29.81 -7.32
N LYS A 466 10.50 -30.02 -6.01
CA LYS A 466 10.54 -31.35 -5.36
C LYS A 466 9.37 -31.45 -4.39
N PHE A 467 8.72 -32.60 -4.35
CA PHE A 467 7.78 -32.94 -3.28
C PHE A 467 8.53 -33.81 -2.26
N HIS A 468 8.34 -33.47 -0.98
CA HIS A 468 9.08 -34.12 0.11
C HIS A 468 8.12 -34.48 1.24
N VAL A 469 8.24 -35.70 1.71
CA VAL A 469 7.55 -36.19 2.92
C VAL A 469 8.49 -36.04 4.09
N VAL A 470 8.04 -35.30 5.11
CA VAL A 470 8.80 -35.04 6.34
C VAL A 470 9.03 -36.34 7.10
N GLY A 471 10.30 -36.70 7.36
CA GLY A 471 10.74 -37.96 7.92
C GLY A 471 10.84 -38.04 9.44
#